data_c3030e79eadb352cd2891bd345a5dbd5
#
_entry.id   c3030e79eadb352cd2891bd345a5dbd5
#
_cell.length_a   1.000
_cell.length_b   1.000
_cell.length_c   1.000
_cell.angle_alpha   90.00
_cell.angle_beta   90.00
_cell.angle_gamma   90.00
#
_symmetry.space_group_name_H-M   'P 1'
#
loop_
_entity.id
_entity.type
_entity.pdbx_description
1 polymer ?
#
loop_
_entity_poly.entity_id
_entity_poly.type
_entity_poly.pdbx_seq_one_letter_code
_entity_poly.pdbx_strand_id
1 'polypeptide(L)'
;TKNVPNSTQKTALPETLRVLMDRPGQMHQNGQYLLLGSASPRVMHKSESLLGRAVTLEVSGFDIGETGTDAHTVQQLWLRGGFPAAYLAPDDAVSTQWRTAAIQRHVSSDLPLLGMNAPAPLMTRFWQMLAHYHGQTWNAAEPARSLGITEPTVRRYLDYLTQTFMVRQLQPWHANLAKRQVKAPKIYFRDTGLLHALLGIRSLPQLLVHPLSGASWEGFALEQVLRIAQPDEAYFWATHQGAELDLLLFKDGRRVGVEFKRSDAPKLTPSMRIAMEDLQLDALYVVYPGQHRYALAQQVEAVPLTALLP
;
A
#
# COMPACT_ATOMS: atom_id res chain seq x y z
N THR A 1 1.26 -50.34 -6.12
CA THR A 1 0.66 -49.19 -6.81
C THR A 1 -0.67 -48.88 -6.15
N LYS A 2 -0.68 -47.99 -5.15
CA LYS A 2 -1.92 -47.46 -4.59
C LYS A 2 -2.15 -46.11 -5.25
N ASN A 3 -3.27 -45.99 -5.98
CA ASN A 3 -3.80 -44.76 -6.54
C ASN A 3 -3.98 -43.72 -5.43
N VAL A 4 -3.26 -42.61 -5.52
CA VAL A 4 -3.55 -41.41 -4.78
C VAL A 4 -4.69 -40.69 -5.55
N PRO A 5 -5.85 -40.45 -4.96
CA PRO A 5 -6.91 -39.73 -5.64
C PRO A 5 -6.48 -38.28 -5.82
N ASN A 6 -6.37 -37.91 -7.07
CA ASN A 6 -6.21 -36.52 -7.53
C ASN A 6 -7.57 -35.84 -7.42
N SER A 7 -7.82 -35.05 -6.36
CA SER A 7 -9.01 -34.18 -6.37
C SER A 7 -9.02 -33.22 -5.18
N THR A 8 -9.15 -31.93 -5.45
CA THR A 8 -10.06 -30.97 -4.76
C THR A 8 -10.00 -30.88 -3.22
N GLN A 9 -8.83 -30.93 -2.59
CA GLN A 9 -8.71 -30.67 -1.14
C GLN A 9 -8.08 -29.32 -0.79
N LYS A 10 -8.47 -28.23 -1.46
CA LYS A 10 -8.08 -26.86 -1.05
C LYS A 10 -8.89 -26.32 0.14
N THR A 11 -9.93 -27.03 0.59
CA THR A 11 -10.81 -26.60 1.67
C THR A 11 -10.46 -27.18 3.05
N ALA A 12 -9.59 -28.18 3.12
CA ALA A 12 -9.35 -28.92 4.35
C ALA A 12 -8.34 -28.28 5.34
N LEU A 13 -7.54 -27.29 4.92
CA LEU A 13 -6.50 -26.75 5.80
C LEU A 13 -7.05 -25.97 7.00
N PRO A 14 -8.00 -25.03 6.87
CA PRO A 14 -8.57 -24.33 8.00
C PRO A 14 -9.33 -25.25 8.97
N GLU A 15 -10.08 -26.21 8.43
CA GLU A 15 -10.80 -27.22 9.22
C GLU A 15 -9.83 -28.10 10.00
N THR A 16 -8.77 -28.60 9.37
CA THR A 16 -7.72 -29.40 10.00
C THR A 16 -7.01 -28.60 11.10
N LEU A 17 -6.66 -27.35 10.83
CA LEU A 17 -6.02 -26.47 11.81
C LEU A 17 -6.92 -26.21 13.02
N ARG A 18 -8.20 -25.97 12.80
CA ARG A 18 -9.16 -25.79 13.89
C ARG A 18 -9.20 -27.02 14.81
N VAL A 19 -9.31 -28.23 14.24
CA VAL A 19 -9.29 -29.48 15.00
C VAL A 19 -7.96 -29.66 15.75
N LEU A 20 -6.84 -29.27 15.14
CA LEU A 20 -5.52 -29.37 15.77
C LEU A 20 -5.38 -28.38 16.94
N MET A 21 -5.86 -27.14 16.77
CA MET A 21 -5.78 -26.08 17.79
C MET A 21 -6.71 -26.34 18.97
N ASP A 22 -7.87 -26.99 18.74
CA ASP A 22 -8.87 -27.28 19.76
C ASP A 22 -8.64 -28.63 20.49
N ARG A 23 -7.51 -29.30 20.28
CA ARG A 23 -7.21 -30.58 20.94
C ARG A 23 -7.08 -30.43 22.46
N PRO A 24 -7.63 -31.38 23.25
CA PRO A 24 -7.42 -31.40 24.68
C PRO A 24 -5.91 -31.43 25.03
N GLY A 25 -5.49 -30.58 25.96
CA GLY A 25 -4.09 -30.43 26.38
C GLY A 25 -3.29 -29.41 25.57
N GLN A 26 -3.80 -28.91 24.44
CA GLN A 26 -3.18 -27.83 23.66
C GLN A 26 -3.96 -26.49 23.79
N MET A 27 -5.12 -26.50 24.41
CA MET A 27 -5.86 -25.27 24.73
C MET A 27 -4.96 -24.33 25.54
N HIS A 28 -4.86 -23.07 25.08
CA HIS A 28 -4.07 -21.98 25.69
C HIS A 28 -2.53 -22.02 25.40
N GLN A 29 -2.04 -22.86 24.51
CA GLN A 29 -0.67 -22.76 24.02
C GLN A 29 -0.63 -21.92 22.73
N ASN A 30 -0.19 -20.66 22.85
CA ASN A 30 -0.07 -19.74 21.71
C ASN A 30 1.19 -20.05 20.87
N GLY A 31 1.15 -19.72 19.57
CA GLY A 31 2.34 -19.79 18.70
C GLY A 31 2.74 -21.18 18.22
N GLN A 32 1.85 -22.17 18.28
CA GLN A 32 2.16 -23.54 17.82
C GLN A 32 2.19 -23.70 16.32
N TYR A 33 1.45 -22.86 15.59
CA TYR A 33 1.33 -22.92 14.14
C TYR A 33 1.64 -21.58 13.52
N LEU A 34 2.48 -21.59 12.48
CA LEU A 34 2.75 -20.43 11.62
C LEU A 34 2.17 -20.71 10.23
N LEU A 35 1.20 -19.90 9.83
CA LEU A 35 0.59 -19.94 8.50
C LEU A 35 1.18 -18.83 7.65
N LEU A 36 1.77 -19.19 6.53
CA LEU A 36 2.32 -18.23 5.57
C LEU A 36 1.42 -18.14 4.35
N GLY A 37 1.13 -16.93 3.89
CA GLY A 37 0.32 -16.68 2.71
C GLY A 37 0.68 -15.36 2.05
N SER A 38 0.60 -15.32 0.71
CA SER A 38 0.87 -14.14 -0.11
C SER A 38 -0.38 -13.30 -0.37
N ALA A 39 -1.50 -13.59 0.29
CA ALA A 39 -2.76 -12.88 0.14
C ALA A 39 -3.49 -12.76 1.48
N SER A 40 -4.40 -11.80 1.56
CA SER A 40 -5.28 -11.62 2.71
C SER A 40 -6.04 -12.91 3.03
N PRO A 41 -6.29 -13.24 4.32
CA PRO A 41 -7.12 -14.36 4.72
C PRO A 41 -8.49 -14.41 4.03
N ARG A 42 -9.06 -13.25 3.69
CA ARG A 42 -10.33 -13.15 2.97
C ARG A 42 -10.34 -13.81 1.60
N VAL A 43 -9.18 -13.84 0.91
CA VAL A 43 -9.03 -14.52 -0.38
C VAL A 43 -8.73 -16.00 -0.20
N MET A 44 -7.93 -16.33 0.82
CA MET A 44 -7.44 -17.69 1.02
C MET A 44 -8.48 -18.62 1.65
N HIS A 45 -9.43 -18.08 2.42
CA HIS A 45 -10.38 -18.88 3.20
C HIS A 45 -11.82 -18.55 2.85
N LYS A 46 -12.38 -19.27 1.88
CA LYS A 46 -13.80 -19.13 1.50
C LYS A 46 -14.78 -19.83 2.44
N SER A 47 -14.34 -20.72 3.34
CA SER A 47 -15.24 -21.64 4.02
C SER A 47 -15.20 -21.67 5.55
N GLU A 48 -14.09 -21.34 6.23
CA GLU A 48 -14.07 -21.37 7.71
C GLU A 48 -13.20 -20.25 8.32
N SER A 49 -13.68 -19.70 9.44
CA SER A 49 -13.00 -18.67 10.19
C SER A 49 -12.09 -19.27 11.26
N LEU A 50 -10.84 -18.82 11.32
CA LEU A 50 -9.94 -19.04 12.46
C LEU A 50 -10.08 -17.93 13.52
N LEU A 51 -11.23 -17.26 13.56
CA LEU A 51 -11.52 -16.18 14.50
C LEU A 51 -11.33 -16.67 15.95
N GLY A 52 -10.60 -15.91 16.73
CA GLY A 52 -10.26 -16.25 18.12
C GLY A 52 -9.14 -17.30 18.27
N ARG A 53 -8.59 -17.84 17.17
CA ARG A 53 -7.53 -18.87 17.17
C ARG A 53 -6.24 -18.45 16.50
N ALA A 54 -6.27 -17.41 15.68
CA ALA A 54 -5.11 -16.92 14.95
C ALA A 54 -5.04 -15.40 15.02
N VAL A 55 -3.81 -14.88 15.12
CA VAL A 55 -3.48 -13.47 14.94
C VAL A 55 -2.88 -13.33 13.55
N THR A 56 -3.38 -12.38 12.77
CA THR A 56 -2.84 -12.08 11.45
C THR A 56 -1.78 -11.00 11.58
N LEU A 57 -0.58 -11.30 11.12
CA LEU A 57 0.52 -10.35 11.00
C LEU A 57 0.74 -10.06 9.51
N GLU A 58 0.67 -8.81 9.12
CA GLU A 58 1.02 -8.39 7.78
C GLU A 58 2.52 -8.09 7.73
N VAL A 59 3.25 -8.86 6.90
CA VAL A 59 4.68 -8.65 6.65
C VAL A 59 4.82 -7.89 5.34
N SER A 60 5.40 -6.69 5.42
CA SER A 60 5.71 -5.85 4.26
C SER A 60 7.12 -6.11 3.73
N GLY A 61 7.49 -5.48 2.61
CA GLY A 61 8.89 -5.39 2.20
C GLY A 61 9.71 -4.53 3.17
N PHE A 62 11.00 -4.39 2.93
CA PHE A 62 11.90 -3.54 3.72
C PHE A 62 11.38 -2.11 3.86
N ASP A 63 11.65 -1.51 5.01
CA ASP A 63 11.41 -0.11 5.31
C ASP A 63 12.71 0.64 5.66
N ILE A 64 12.60 1.94 5.91
CA ILE A 64 13.76 2.79 6.24
C ILE A 64 14.40 2.42 7.59
N GLY A 65 13.67 1.79 8.51
CA GLY A 65 14.21 1.31 9.78
C GLY A 65 15.11 0.10 9.61
N GLU A 66 14.82 -0.74 8.60
CA GLU A 66 15.59 -1.95 8.30
C GLU A 66 16.76 -1.68 7.34
N THR A 67 16.60 -0.75 6.40
CA THR A 67 17.60 -0.48 5.36
C THR A 67 18.59 0.61 5.73
N GLY A 68 18.18 1.58 6.54
CA GLY A 68 18.98 2.73 6.96
C GLY A 68 18.40 4.07 6.49
N THR A 69 18.92 5.14 7.09
CA THR A 69 18.36 6.50 6.98
C THR A 69 19.23 7.48 6.19
N ASP A 70 20.38 7.05 5.69
CA ASP A 70 21.19 7.90 4.83
C ASP A 70 20.52 8.14 3.46
N ALA A 71 20.86 9.25 2.83
CA ALA A 71 20.17 9.69 1.61
C ALA A 71 20.28 8.68 0.45
N HIS A 72 21.40 7.99 0.31
CA HIS A 72 21.61 6.99 -0.74
C HIS A 72 20.71 5.79 -0.52
N THR A 73 20.67 5.26 0.70
CA THR A 73 19.87 4.10 1.09
C THR A 73 18.37 4.37 0.92
N VAL A 74 17.90 5.55 1.35
CA VAL A 74 16.50 5.96 1.18
C VAL A 74 16.13 6.10 -0.31
N GLN A 75 17.02 6.68 -1.12
CA GLN A 75 16.81 6.80 -2.57
C GLN A 75 16.81 5.43 -3.26
N GLN A 76 17.66 4.51 -2.84
CA GLN A 76 17.68 3.14 -3.35
C GLN A 76 16.39 2.40 -3.00
N LEU A 77 15.91 2.51 -1.75
CA LEU A 77 14.64 1.92 -1.31
C LEU A 77 13.45 2.52 -2.09
N TRP A 78 13.43 3.83 -2.28
CA TRP A 78 12.41 4.48 -3.09
C TRP A 78 12.43 4.00 -4.54
N LEU A 79 13.62 3.88 -5.16
CA LEU A 79 13.76 3.45 -6.56
C LEU A 79 13.42 1.97 -6.75
N ARG A 80 14.00 1.10 -5.92
CA ARG A 80 13.95 -0.37 -6.10
C ARG A 80 12.77 -1.02 -5.41
N GLY A 81 12.14 -0.33 -4.45
CA GLY A 81 11.11 -0.89 -3.58
C GLY A 81 11.69 -1.73 -2.44
N GLY A 82 10.80 -2.23 -1.58
CA GLY A 82 11.14 -2.98 -0.39
C GLY A 82 11.19 -4.49 -0.56
N PHE A 83 10.89 -5.05 -1.74
CA PHE A 83 11.06 -6.49 -1.94
C PHE A 83 12.54 -6.87 -1.82
N PRO A 84 12.91 -7.81 -0.92
CA PRO A 84 14.32 -8.11 -0.63
C PRO A 84 15.16 -8.41 -1.87
N ALA A 85 14.64 -9.23 -2.79
CA ALA A 85 15.36 -9.58 -4.01
C ALA A 85 15.54 -8.41 -5.00
N ALA A 86 14.64 -7.42 -4.97
CA ALA A 86 14.78 -6.20 -5.76
C ALA A 86 15.73 -5.20 -5.10
N TYR A 87 15.59 -5.00 -3.80
CA TYR A 87 16.39 -4.05 -3.03
C TYR A 87 17.87 -4.46 -2.98
N LEU A 88 18.14 -5.73 -2.65
CA LEU A 88 19.49 -6.29 -2.49
C LEU A 88 20.16 -6.67 -3.83
N ALA A 89 19.51 -6.42 -4.97
CA ALA A 89 20.10 -6.70 -6.27
C ALA A 89 21.43 -5.95 -6.44
N PRO A 90 22.43 -6.57 -7.14
CA PRO A 90 23.77 -5.98 -7.30
C PRO A 90 23.76 -4.62 -8.02
N ASP A 91 22.79 -4.41 -8.92
CA ASP A 91 22.62 -3.16 -9.65
C ASP A 91 21.14 -2.91 -10.01
N ASP A 92 20.85 -1.73 -10.56
CA ASP A 92 19.50 -1.32 -10.94
C ASP A 92 18.93 -2.11 -12.12
N ALA A 93 19.78 -2.68 -12.99
CA ALA A 93 19.32 -3.49 -14.13
C ALA A 93 18.79 -4.84 -13.64
N VAL A 94 19.53 -5.53 -12.77
CA VAL A 94 19.08 -6.80 -12.13
C VAL A 94 17.86 -6.56 -11.28
N SER A 95 17.80 -5.48 -10.50
CA SER A 95 16.61 -5.09 -9.74
C SER A 95 15.39 -4.89 -10.65
N THR A 96 15.56 -4.18 -11.79
CA THR A 96 14.49 -3.95 -12.75
C THR A 96 14.00 -5.25 -13.41
N GLN A 97 14.92 -6.14 -13.76
CA GLN A 97 14.60 -7.45 -14.30
C GLN A 97 13.76 -8.27 -13.32
N TRP A 98 14.17 -8.30 -12.05
CA TRP A 98 13.43 -9.02 -11.01
C TRP A 98 12.01 -8.45 -10.83
N ARG A 99 11.88 -7.11 -10.72
CA ARG A 99 10.56 -6.45 -10.55
C ARG A 99 9.61 -6.73 -11.71
N THR A 100 10.14 -6.70 -12.94
CA THR A 100 9.37 -7.03 -14.14
C THR A 100 8.90 -8.49 -14.12
N ALA A 101 9.80 -9.41 -13.76
CA ALA A 101 9.47 -10.84 -13.64
C ALA A 101 8.45 -11.10 -12.52
N ALA A 102 8.55 -10.40 -11.38
CA ALA A 102 7.60 -10.48 -10.27
C ALA A 102 6.19 -10.06 -10.69
N ILE A 103 6.04 -8.95 -11.42
CA ILE A 103 4.76 -8.50 -11.97
C ILE A 103 4.18 -9.55 -12.92
N GLN A 104 4.99 -10.07 -13.85
CA GLN A 104 4.55 -11.10 -14.80
C GLN A 104 4.10 -12.36 -14.10
N ARG A 105 4.87 -12.84 -13.11
CA ARG A 105 4.52 -14.01 -12.31
C ARG A 105 3.22 -13.81 -11.54
N HIS A 106 3.07 -12.65 -10.90
CA HIS A 106 1.85 -12.32 -10.14
C HIS A 106 0.60 -12.39 -11.03
N VAL A 107 0.68 -11.82 -12.22
CA VAL A 107 -0.44 -11.82 -13.20
C VAL A 107 -0.71 -13.21 -13.76
N SER A 108 0.35 -13.97 -14.14
CA SER A 108 0.19 -15.24 -14.88
C SER A 108 0.01 -16.46 -13.98
N SER A 109 0.41 -16.39 -12.71
CA SER A 109 0.44 -17.54 -11.80
C SER A 109 -0.29 -17.28 -10.49
N ASP A 110 0.06 -16.20 -9.77
CA ASP A 110 -0.41 -16.01 -8.40
C ASP A 110 -1.91 -15.63 -8.36
N LEU A 111 -2.34 -14.69 -9.20
CA LEU A 111 -3.75 -14.30 -9.28
C LEU A 111 -4.67 -15.43 -9.72
N PRO A 112 -4.35 -16.25 -10.76
CA PRO A 112 -5.12 -17.43 -11.10
C PRO A 112 -5.23 -18.46 -9.97
N LEU A 113 -4.15 -18.72 -9.23
CA LEU A 113 -4.16 -19.60 -8.07
C LEU A 113 -5.11 -19.14 -6.97
N LEU A 114 -5.32 -17.83 -6.85
CA LEU A 114 -6.26 -17.22 -5.91
C LEU A 114 -7.70 -17.15 -6.45
N GLY A 115 -7.96 -17.73 -7.63
CA GLY A 115 -9.29 -17.82 -8.22
C GLY A 115 -9.66 -16.64 -9.11
N MET A 116 -8.71 -15.81 -9.52
CA MET A 116 -8.93 -14.73 -10.46
C MET A 116 -8.79 -15.21 -11.90
N ASN A 117 -9.91 -15.44 -12.55
CA ASN A 117 -9.95 -15.86 -13.95
C ASN A 117 -10.02 -14.62 -14.87
N ALA A 118 -8.86 -13.98 -15.09
CA ALA A 118 -8.72 -12.90 -16.06
C ALA A 118 -7.61 -13.24 -17.06
N PRO A 119 -7.76 -12.90 -18.35
CA PRO A 119 -6.68 -13.07 -19.32
C PRO A 119 -5.43 -12.28 -18.87
N ALA A 120 -4.27 -12.94 -18.82
CA ALA A 120 -3.03 -12.32 -18.38
C ALA A 120 -2.68 -11.02 -19.14
N PRO A 121 -2.85 -10.92 -20.47
CA PRO A 121 -2.61 -9.67 -21.20
C PRO A 121 -3.53 -8.53 -20.74
N LEU A 122 -4.81 -8.82 -20.46
CA LEU A 122 -5.76 -7.82 -19.97
C LEU A 122 -5.38 -7.32 -18.58
N MET A 123 -4.98 -8.24 -17.70
CA MET A 123 -4.53 -7.89 -16.35
C MET A 123 -3.23 -7.08 -16.37
N THR A 124 -2.28 -7.40 -17.25
CA THR A 124 -1.06 -6.62 -17.45
C THR A 124 -1.37 -5.18 -17.88
N ARG A 125 -2.29 -5.01 -18.85
CA ARG A 125 -2.75 -3.67 -19.26
C ARG A 125 -3.44 -2.94 -18.12
N PHE A 126 -4.27 -3.63 -17.34
CA PHE A 126 -4.90 -3.03 -16.15
C PHE A 126 -3.86 -2.53 -15.14
N TRP A 127 -2.83 -3.31 -14.85
CA TRP A 127 -1.74 -2.89 -13.96
C TRP A 127 -1.00 -1.65 -14.48
N GLN A 128 -0.67 -1.62 -15.78
CA GLN A 128 -0.03 -0.46 -16.40
C GLN A 128 -0.90 0.79 -16.29
N MET A 129 -2.21 0.67 -16.57
CA MET A 129 -3.14 1.78 -16.40
C MET A 129 -3.21 2.23 -14.93
N LEU A 130 -3.29 1.27 -14.00
CA LEU A 130 -3.37 1.56 -12.57
C LEU A 130 -2.14 2.30 -12.06
N ALA A 131 -0.95 2.08 -12.63
CA ALA A 131 0.26 2.81 -12.29
C ALA A 131 0.13 4.32 -12.53
N HIS A 132 -0.66 4.74 -13.51
CA HIS A 132 -0.94 6.15 -13.78
C HIS A 132 -1.96 6.77 -12.81
N TYR A 133 -2.70 5.93 -12.06
CA TYR A 133 -3.61 6.38 -10.99
C TYR A 133 -2.92 6.47 -9.61
N HIS A 134 -1.63 6.21 -9.54
CA HIS A 134 -0.90 6.29 -8.27
C HIS A 134 -0.98 7.69 -7.67
N GLY A 135 -1.42 7.80 -6.41
CA GLY A 135 -1.68 9.07 -5.72
C GLY A 135 -2.97 9.79 -6.15
N GLN A 136 -3.80 9.19 -7.01
CA GLN A 136 -5.01 9.84 -7.54
C GLN A 136 -6.28 9.16 -7.05
N THR A 137 -7.37 9.95 -7.04
CA THR A 137 -8.71 9.45 -6.77
C THR A 137 -9.17 8.49 -7.87
N TRP A 138 -9.69 7.34 -7.49
CA TRP A 138 -10.06 6.27 -8.39
C TRP A 138 -11.35 6.56 -9.17
N ASN A 139 -11.30 6.34 -10.48
CA ASN A 139 -12.47 6.32 -11.35
C ASN A 139 -12.49 5.03 -12.19
N ALA A 140 -13.36 4.08 -11.85
CA ALA A 140 -13.44 2.79 -12.53
C ALA A 140 -13.97 2.88 -13.97
N ALA A 141 -14.71 3.92 -14.33
CA ALA A 141 -15.33 4.05 -15.65
C ALA A 141 -14.29 4.23 -16.78
N GLU A 142 -13.19 4.92 -16.50
CA GLU A 142 -12.16 5.17 -17.51
C GLU A 142 -11.38 3.90 -17.87
N PRO A 143 -10.82 3.11 -16.93
CA PRO A 143 -10.22 1.82 -17.22
C PRO A 143 -11.21 0.82 -17.85
N ALA A 144 -12.47 0.81 -17.40
CA ALA A 144 -13.50 -0.06 -17.97
C ALA A 144 -13.67 0.17 -19.47
N ARG A 145 -13.82 1.44 -19.86
CA ARG A 145 -13.94 1.85 -21.27
C ARG A 145 -12.69 1.50 -22.08
N SER A 146 -11.50 1.79 -21.55
CA SER A 146 -10.24 1.56 -22.24
C SER A 146 -9.92 0.06 -22.42
N LEU A 147 -10.35 -0.79 -21.49
CA LEU A 147 -10.12 -2.23 -21.52
C LEU A 147 -11.26 -3.01 -22.18
N GLY A 148 -12.38 -2.37 -22.51
CA GLY A 148 -13.55 -3.02 -23.09
C GLY A 148 -14.26 -3.99 -22.13
N ILE A 149 -14.24 -3.68 -20.82
CA ILE A 149 -14.88 -4.49 -19.77
C ILE A 149 -15.79 -3.62 -18.90
N THR A 150 -16.58 -4.24 -18.01
CA THR A 150 -17.52 -3.53 -17.16
C THR A 150 -16.82 -2.92 -15.92
N GLU A 151 -17.37 -1.82 -15.38
CA GLU A 151 -16.85 -1.23 -14.12
C GLU A 151 -16.84 -2.22 -12.94
N PRO A 152 -17.86 -3.07 -12.73
CA PRO A 152 -17.78 -4.10 -11.69
C PRO A 152 -16.61 -5.05 -11.87
N THR A 153 -16.24 -5.40 -13.12
CA THR A 153 -15.06 -6.22 -13.40
C THR A 153 -13.78 -5.51 -13.04
N VAL A 154 -13.65 -4.22 -13.40
CA VAL A 154 -12.50 -3.37 -13.03
C VAL A 154 -12.35 -3.26 -11.51
N ARG A 155 -13.46 -3.02 -10.78
CA ARG A 155 -13.46 -2.96 -9.31
C ARG A 155 -12.99 -4.28 -8.71
N ARG A 156 -13.49 -5.41 -9.23
CA ARG A 156 -13.05 -6.73 -8.79
C ARG A 156 -11.54 -6.96 -9.03
N TYR A 157 -11.00 -6.48 -10.16
CA TYR A 157 -9.55 -6.56 -10.42
C TYR A 157 -8.74 -5.74 -9.41
N LEU A 158 -9.19 -4.52 -9.12
CA LEU A 158 -8.57 -3.69 -8.10
C LEU A 158 -8.63 -4.33 -6.71
N ASP A 159 -9.77 -4.95 -6.36
CA ASP A 159 -9.94 -5.64 -5.07
C ASP A 159 -8.98 -6.85 -4.93
N TYR A 160 -8.75 -7.61 -6.00
CA TYR A 160 -7.74 -8.67 -5.97
C TYR A 160 -6.33 -8.13 -5.73
N LEU A 161 -5.94 -7.03 -6.40
CA LEU A 161 -4.64 -6.40 -6.18
C LEU A 161 -4.51 -5.83 -4.76
N THR A 162 -5.58 -5.33 -4.20
CA THR A 162 -5.62 -4.86 -2.80
C THR A 162 -5.47 -6.03 -1.83
N GLN A 163 -6.19 -7.13 -2.07
CA GLN A 163 -6.16 -8.32 -1.21
C GLN A 163 -4.86 -9.13 -1.33
N THR A 164 -4.10 -8.94 -2.40
CA THR A 164 -2.73 -9.48 -2.57
C THR A 164 -1.63 -8.51 -2.15
N PHE A 165 -1.99 -7.41 -1.48
CA PHE A 165 -1.07 -6.41 -0.94
C PHE A 165 -0.23 -5.67 -1.98
N MET A 166 -0.64 -5.68 -3.26
CA MET A 166 0.06 -4.95 -4.32
C MET A 166 -0.34 -3.48 -4.35
N VAL A 167 -1.60 -3.20 -4.01
CA VAL A 167 -2.21 -1.87 -4.07
C VAL A 167 -2.93 -1.57 -2.76
N ARG A 168 -2.86 -0.32 -2.34
CA ARG A 168 -3.69 0.25 -1.26
C ARG A 168 -4.80 1.10 -1.88
N GLN A 169 -6.03 0.86 -1.44
CA GLN A 169 -7.15 1.76 -1.63
C GLN A 169 -7.30 2.59 -0.35
N LEU A 170 -6.68 3.77 -0.30
CA LEU A 170 -6.83 4.67 0.84
C LEU A 170 -8.20 5.31 0.78
N GLN A 171 -9.03 5.07 1.78
CA GLN A 171 -10.40 5.55 1.81
C GLN A 171 -10.47 7.04 2.18
N PRO A 172 -11.45 7.78 1.66
CA PRO A 172 -11.67 9.15 2.08
C PRO A 172 -12.30 9.22 3.47
N TRP A 173 -11.84 10.16 4.29
CA TRP A 173 -12.52 10.52 5.53
C TRP A 173 -13.74 11.39 5.24
N HIS A 174 -14.86 11.05 5.83
CA HIS A 174 -16.09 11.84 5.77
C HIS A 174 -16.32 12.54 7.10
N ALA A 175 -15.75 13.72 7.25
CA ALA A 175 -16.15 14.61 8.32
C ALA A 175 -17.62 15.06 8.09
N ASN A 176 -18.39 15.16 9.16
CA ASN A 176 -19.81 15.57 9.06
C ASN A 176 -19.90 17.10 8.85
N LEU A 177 -19.34 17.58 7.75
CA LEU A 177 -19.26 18.98 7.37
C LEU A 177 -20.31 19.30 6.28
N ALA A 178 -20.76 20.54 6.25
CA ALA A 178 -21.63 21.05 5.19
C ALA A 178 -20.96 21.01 3.79
N LYS A 179 -19.63 20.85 3.73
CA LYS A 179 -18.86 20.79 2.49
C LYS A 179 -19.03 19.44 1.80
N ARG A 180 -19.29 19.45 0.50
CA ARG A 180 -19.32 18.25 -0.32
C ARG A 180 -17.93 17.63 -0.41
N GLN A 181 -17.79 16.34 -0.07
CA GLN A 181 -16.52 15.62 0.02
C GLN A 181 -16.36 14.57 -1.07
N VAL A 182 -15.11 14.24 -1.41
CA VAL A 182 -14.76 13.17 -2.35
C VAL A 182 -15.12 11.82 -1.74
N LYS A 183 -15.72 10.93 -2.52
CA LYS A 183 -16.18 9.60 -2.04
C LYS A 183 -15.37 8.42 -2.56
N ALA A 184 -14.59 8.60 -3.63
CA ALA A 184 -13.81 7.52 -4.21
C ALA A 184 -12.44 7.44 -3.53
N PRO A 185 -11.84 6.23 -3.36
CA PRO A 185 -10.54 6.07 -2.73
C PRO A 185 -9.40 6.63 -3.58
N LYS A 186 -8.29 7.00 -2.96
CA LYS A 186 -7.00 7.19 -3.63
C LYS A 186 -6.30 5.84 -3.79
N ILE A 187 -5.55 5.68 -4.89
CA ILE A 187 -4.85 4.44 -5.23
C ILE A 187 -3.35 4.62 -5.04
N TYR A 188 -2.74 3.73 -4.29
CA TYR A 188 -1.29 3.68 -4.12
C TYR A 188 -0.77 2.27 -4.38
N PHE A 189 0.28 2.14 -5.20
CA PHE A 189 1.11 0.93 -5.17
C PHE A 189 1.85 0.88 -3.85
N ARG A 190 1.80 -0.25 -3.17
CA ARG A 190 2.44 -0.40 -1.85
C ARG A 190 3.95 -0.61 -1.93
N ASP A 191 4.44 -0.93 -3.13
CA ASP A 191 5.86 -1.02 -3.44
C ASP A 191 6.18 -0.11 -4.63
N THR A 192 7.03 0.88 -4.42
CA THR A 192 7.40 1.84 -5.45
C THR A 192 8.29 1.23 -6.52
N GLY A 193 9.03 0.17 -6.22
CA GLY A 193 9.80 -0.56 -7.21
C GLY A 193 8.91 -1.22 -8.28
N LEU A 194 7.77 -1.81 -7.88
CA LEU A 194 6.78 -2.33 -8.83
C LEU A 194 6.14 -1.20 -9.64
N LEU A 195 5.77 -0.09 -9.00
CA LEU A 195 5.29 1.11 -9.68
C LEU A 195 6.26 1.57 -10.76
N HIS A 196 7.53 1.71 -10.41
CA HIS A 196 8.57 2.17 -11.34
C HIS A 196 8.78 1.19 -12.50
N ALA A 197 8.73 -0.13 -12.25
CA ALA A 197 8.83 -1.11 -13.32
C ALA A 197 7.65 -1.00 -14.30
N LEU A 198 6.43 -0.74 -13.84
CA LEU A 198 5.23 -0.53 -14.66
C LEU A 198 5.32 0.77 -15.49
N LEU A 199 5.94 1.81 -14.95
CA LEU A 199 6.14 3.11 -15.60
C LEU A 199 7.40 3.15 -16.49
N GLY A 200 8.19 2.06 -16.55
CA GLY A 200 9.43 2.01 -17.33
C GLY A 200 10.59 2.79 -16.72
N ILE A 201 10.51 3.18 -15.45
CA ILE A 201 11.57 3.91 -14.72
C ILE A 201 12.59 2.90 -14.20
N ARG A 202 13.85 3.04 -14.64
CA ARG A 202 14.92 2.08 -14.38
C ARG A 202 16.07 2.61 -13.53
N SER A 203 16.16 3.94 -13.35
CA SER A 203 17.24 4.58 -12.62
C SER A 203 16.76 5.80 -11.85
N LEU A 204 17.52 6.19 -10.82
CA LEU A 204 17.21 7.38 -10.04
C LEU A 204 17.16 8.68 -10.87
N PRO A 205 18.07 8.95 -11.81
CA PRO A 205 17.95 10.13 -12.67
C PRO A 205 16.64 10.16 -13.49
N GLN A 206 16.18 9.02 -14.02
CA GLN A 206 14.90 8.94 -14.71
C GLN A 206 13.73 9.21 -13.75
N LEU A 207 13.77 8.66 -12.53
CA LEU A 207 12.74 8.88 -11.52
C LEU A 207 12.63 10.35 -11.13
N LEU A 208 13.75 11.03 -10.92
CA LEU A 208 13.78 12.42 -10.46
C LEU A 208 13.14 13.40 -11.44
N VAL A 209 13.22 13.14 -12.76
CA VAL A 209 12.63 13.98 -13.80
C VAL A 209 11.27 13.48 -14.31
N HIS A 210 10.80 12.34 -13.82
CA HIS A 210 9.53 11.77 -14.26
C HIS A 210 8.34 12.61 -13.78
N PRO A 211 7.29 12.82 -14.59
CA PRO A 211 6.09 13.59 -14.18
C PRO A 211 5.42 13.07 -12.90
N LEU A 212 5.46 11.76 -12.66
CA LEU A 212 4.88 11.13 -11.46
C LEU A 212 5.88 11.04 -10.29
N SER A 213 7.04 11.70 -10.35
CA SER A 213 8.04 11.65 -9.28
C SER A 213 7.49 12.13 -7.93
N GLY A 214 6.65 13.17 -7.94
CA GLY A 214 5.97 13.69 -6.74
C GLY A 214 5.01 12.66 -6.15
N ALA A 215 4.11 12.11 -6.97
CA ALA A 215 3.17 11.09 -6.54
C ALA A 215 3.87 9.80 -6.07
N SER A 216 4.96 9.40 -6.75
CA SER A 216 5.76 8.25 -6.32
C SER A 216 6.41 8.47 -4.95
N TRP A 217 6.93 9.69 -4.70
CA TRP A 217 7.45 10.06 -3.38
C TRP A 217 6.35 10.04 -2.32
N GLU A 218 5.19 10.61 -2.62
CA GLU A 218 4.01 10.60 -1.75
C GLU A 218 3.64 9.18 -1.34
N GLY A 219 3.48 8.26 -2.31
CA GLY A 219 3.15 6.86 -2.01
C GLY A 219 4.25 6.12 -1.25
N PHE A 220 5.53 6.38 -1.55
CA PHE A 220 6.67 5.86 -0.78
C PHE A 220 6.60 6.31 0.67
N ALA A 221 6.53 7.61 0.90
CA ALA A 221 6.51 8.19 2.24
C ALA A 221 5.25 7.78 3.03
N LEU A 222 4.10 7.69 2.37
CA LEU A 222 2.85 7.22 2.96
C LEU A 222 2.98 5.79 3.51
N GLU A 223 3.53 4.85 2.74
CA GLU A 223 3.74 3.47 3.20
C GLU A 223 4.76 3.41 4.35
N GLN A 224 5.83 4.24 4.34
CA GLN A 224 6.76 4.33 5.47
C GLN A 224 6.07 4.87 6.72
N VAL A 225 5.32 5.96 6.60
CA VAL A 225 4.58 6.56 7.73
C VAL A 225 3.59 5.57 8.34
N LEU A 226 2.81 4.85 7.52
CA LEU A 226 1.86 3.86 8.00
C LEU A 226 2.53 2.72 8.78
N ARG A 227 3.70 2.27 8.34
CA ARG A 227 4.48 1.21 9.00
C ARG A 227 5.04 1.68 10.33
N ILE A 228 5.60 2.89 10.38
CA ILE A 228 6.21 3.47 11.58
C ILE A 228 5.12 3.84 12.60
N ALA A 229 4.09 4.56 12.17
CA ALA A 229 3.05 5.06 13.05
C ALA A 229 2.11 3.97 13.56
N GLN A 230 1.86 2.91 12.78
CA GLN A 230 0.88 1.85 13.09
C GLN A 230 -0.44 2.44 13.64
N PRO A 231 -1.14 3.29 12.86
CA PRO A 231 -2.34 3.95 13.32
C PRO A 231 -3.50 2.97 13.50
N ASP A 232 -4.47 3.33 14.35
CA ASP A 232 -5.73 2.59 14.51
C ASP A 232 -6.54 2.67 13.21
N GLU A 233 -6.58 3.86 12.58
CA GLU A 233 -7.26 4.11 11.33
C GLU A 233 -6.48 5.11 10.47
N ALA A 234 -6.58 4.98 9.13
CA ALA A 234 -5.92 5.83 8.16
C ALA A 234 -6.82 6.16 6.97
N TYR A 235 -6.89 7.43 6.61
CA TYR A 235 -7.71 7.97 5.54
C TYR A 235 -6.96 9.06 4.78
N PHE A 236 -7.46 9.49 3.63
CA PHE A 236 -7.17 10.82 3.11
C PHE A 236 -8.42 11.71 3.28
N TRP A 237 -8.29 13.00 3.10
CA TRP A 237 -9.43 13.90 3.10
C TRP A 237 -9.34 14.88 1.94
N ALA A 238 -10.45 15.09 1.25
CA ALA A 238 -10.54 16.06 0.18
C ALA A 238 -11.96 16.61 0.03
N THR A 239 -12.05 17.89 -0.33
CA THR A 239 -13.30 18.58 -0.64
C THR A 239 -13.43 18.81 -2.13
N HIS A 240 -14.66 18.95 -2.64
CA HIS A 240 -14.89 19.35 -4.03
C HIS A 240 -14.41 20.77 -4.35
N GLN A 241 -14.08 21.58 -3.34
CA GLN A 241 -13.53 22.94 -3.49
C GLN A 241 -11.99 22.93 -3.60
N GLY A 242 -11.35 21.76 -3.59
CA GLY A 242 -9.92 21.59 -3.81
C GLY A 242 -9.04 21.61 -2.55
N ALA A 243 -9.61 21.73 -1.34
CA ALA A 243 -8.83 21.48 -0.13
C ALA A 243 -8.60 19.97 0.04
N GLU A 244 -7.37 19.58 0.36
CA GLU A 244 -6.95 18.19 0.46
C GLU A 244 -5.93 18.01 1.59
N LEU A 245 -5.95 16.82 2.21
CA LEU A 245 -4.94 16.29 3.12
C LEU A 245 -4.57 14.88 2.66
N ASP A 246 -3.28 14.64 2.42
CA ASP A 246 -2.80 13.39 1.84
C ASP A 246 -3.05 12.19 2.76
N LEU A 247 -2.86 12.37 4.09
CA LEU A 247 -3.06 11.30 5.06
C LEU A 247 -3.60 11.84 6.39
N LEU A 248 -4.71 11.31 6.85
CA LEU A 248 -5.30 11.52 8.17
C LEU A 248 -5.17 10.25 8.99
N LEU A 249 -4.50 10.33 10.13
CA LEU A 249 -4.29 9.22 11.05
C LEU A 249 -5.09 9.41 12.32
N PHE A 250 -5.70 8.32 12.78
CA PHE A 250 -6.24 8.21 14.14
C PHE A 250 -5.33 7.27 14.93
N LYS A 251 -4.80 7.76 16.06
CA LYS A 251 -3.96 6.97 16.94
C LYS A 251 -4.09 7.49 18.37
N ASP A 252 -4.35 6.59 19.32
CA ASP A 252 -4.47 6.89 20.75
C ASP A 252 -5.43 8.07 21.02
N GLY A 253 -6.56 8.12 20.30
CA GLY A 253 -7.57 9.17 20.39
C GLY A 253 -7.19 10.51 19.75
N ARG A 254 -6.00 10.64 19.15
CA ARG A 254 -5.51 11.85 18.46
C ARG A 254 -5.80 11.79 16.97
N ARG A 255 -6.00 12.97 16.36
CA ARG A 255 -6.11 13.18 14.92
C ARG A 255 -4.85 13.85 14.40
N VAL A 256 -4.08 13.15 13.60
CA VAL A 256 -2.82 13.65 13.05
C VAL A 256 -2.92 13.74 11.54
N GLY A 257 -2.69 14.93 11.00
CA GLY A 257 -2.57 15.15 9.56
C GLY A 257 -1.13 14.92 9.10
N VAL A 258 -0.98 14.34 7.92
CA VAL A 258 0.32 14.23 7.24
C VAL A 258 0.16 14.66 5.78
N GLU A 259 1.04 15.54 5.36
CA GLU A 259 1.22 15.98 3.98
C GLU A 259 2.57 15.50 3.47
N PHE A 260 2.66 15.14 2.20
CA PHE A 260 3.89 14.68 1.60
C PHE A 260 4.38 15.69 0.55
N LYS A 261 5.58 16.21 0.73
CA LYS A 261 6.15 17.19 -0.22
C LYS A 261 7.55 16.74 -0.64
N ARG A 262 7.74 16.57 -1.95
CA ARG A 262 9.08 16.37 -2.52
C ARG A 262 9.69 17.73 -2.89
N SER A 263 10.11 18.47 -1.88
CA SER A 263 10.77 19.77 -2.02
C SER A 263 11.80 19.95 -0.91
N ASP A 264 12.81 20.78 -1.16
CA ASP A 264 13.91 21.01 -0.19
C ASP A 264 13.44 21.83 1.04
N ALA A 265 12.42 22.67 0.86
CA ALA A 265 11.88 23.52 1.91
C ALA A 265 10.36 23.67 1.76
N PRO A 266 9.57 22.71 2.25
CA PRO A 266 8.10 22.79 2.21
C PRO A 266 7.59 24.01 2.99
N LYS A 267 6.47 24.56 2.50
CA LYS A 267 5.80 25.73 3.09
C LYS A 267 4.36 25.38 3.45
N LEU A 268 3.82 26.11 4.40
CA LEU A 268 2.41 26.02 4.77
C LEU A 268 1.48 26.44 3.62
N THR A 269 0.58 25.55 3.22
CA THR A 269 -0.38 25.80 2.13
C THR A 269 -1.77 26.17 2.68
N PRO A 270 -2.65 26.78 1.85
CA PRO A 270 -4.03 27.01 2.22
C PRO A 270 -4.78 25.71 2.58
N SER A 271 -4.56 24.61 1.84
CA SER A 271 -5.19 23.31 2.12
C SER A 271 -4.84 22.80 3.52
N MET A 272 -3.58 22.92 3.93
CA MET A 272 -3.13 22.51 5.28
C MET A 272 -3.87 23.29 6.38
N ARG A 273 -4.07 24.62 6.21
CA ARG A 273 -4.81 25.43 7.18
C ARG A 273 -6.28 25.01 7.26
N ILE A 274 -6.91 24.80 6.11
CA ILE A 274 -8.30 24.33 6.03
C ILE A 274 -8.44 22.95 6.68
N ALA A 275 -7.48 22.03 6.42
CA ALA A 275 -7.49 20.70 7.03
C ALA A 275 -7.32 20.77 8.55
N MET A 276 -6.40 21.60 9.07
CA MET A 276 -6.22 21.81 10.51
C MET A 276 -7.53 22.22 11.19
N GLU A 277 -8.26 23.18 10.59
CA GLU A 277 -9.50 23.71 11.13
C GLU A 277 -10.68 22.76 10.94
N ASP A 278 -10.95 22.31 9.69
CA ASP A 278 -12.11 21.48 9.36
C ASP A 278 -12.07 20.10 10.05
N LEU A 279 -10.87 19.51 10.21
CA LEU A 279 -10.70 18.20 10.82
C LEU A 279 -10.35 18.26 12.30
N GLN A 280 -10.12 19.47 12.84
CA GLN A 280 -9.69 19.68 14.22
C GLN A 280 -8.47 18.81 14.55
N LEU A 281 -7.40 18.96 13.76
CA LEU A 281 -6.19 18.16 13.91
C LEU A 281 -5.41 18.58 15.17
N ASP A 282 -4.92 17.62 15.92
CA ASP A 282 -4.01 17.84 17.05
C ASP A 282 -2.61 18.28 16.59
N ALA A 283 -2.19 17.80 15.41
CA ALA A 283 -0.93 18.16 14.76
C ALA A 283 -1.01 17.88 13.24
N LEU A 284 -0.19 18.60 12.47
CA LEU A 284 0.03 18.34 11.05
C LEU A 284 1.54 18.28 10.77
N TYR A 285 1.96 17.18 10.16
CA TYR A 285 3.35 16.99 9.76
C TYR A 285 3.49 17.05 8.24
N VAL A 286 4.42 17.87 7.76
CA VAL A 286 4.79 17.91 6.34
C VAL A 286 6.05 17.07 6.18
N VAL A 287 5.86 15.84 5.69
CA VAL A 287 6.95 14.88 5.49
C VAL A 287 7.65 15.13 4.17
N TYR A 288 8.99 15.24 4.22
CA TYR A 288 9.79 15.61 3.06
C TYR A 288 11.17 14.91 3.05
N PRO A 289 11.91 14.89 1.92
CA PRO A 289 13.20 14.21 1.82
C PRO A 289 14.39 14.97 2.41
N GLY A 290 14.16 16.07 3.15
CA GLY A 290 15.22 16.88 3.75
C GLY A 290 15.79 16.29 5.04
N GLN A 291 16.61 17.10 5.74
CA GLN A 291 17.33 16.67 6.94
C GLN A 291 16.94 17.45 8.22
N HIS A 292 16.19 18.54 8.07
CA HIS A 292 15.91 19.43 9.19
C HIS A 292 14.44 19.41 9.57
N ARG A 293 14.18 19.35 10.89
CA ARG A 293 12.86 19.53 11.46
C ARG A 293 12.68 21.01 11.82
N TYR A 294 11.58 21.63 11.38
CA TYR A 294 11.27 23.03 11.68
C TYR A 294 9.77 23.32 11.68
N ALA A 295 9.37 24.30 12.49
CA ALA A 295 7.97 24.73 12.58
C ALA A 295 7.56 25.55 11.35
N LEU A 296 6.37 25.24 10.81
CA LEU A 296 5.70 26.02 9.74
C LEU A 296 4.62 26.92 10.31
N ALA A 297 3.96 26.49 11.39
CA ALA A 297 2.96 27.22 12.15
C ALA A 297 2.76 26.53 13.52
N GLN A 298 1.85 27.06 14.34
CA GLN A 298 1.42 26.36 15.54
C GLN A 298 0.85 24.99 15.18
N GLN A 299 1.33 23.92 15.81
CA GLN A 299 0.93 22.52 15.54
C GLN A 299 1.21 22.03 14.08
N VAL A 300 2.00 22.76 13.29
CA VAL A 300 2.39 22.36 11.93
C VAL A 300 3.91 22.36 11.80
N GLU A 301 4.49 21.22 11.48
CA GLU A 301 5.93 21.04 11.37
C GLU A 301 6.35 20.37 10.07
N ALA A 302 7.45 20.82 9.46
CA ALA A 302 8.17 20.09 8.44
C ALA A 302 9.10 19.08 9.12
N VAL A 303 8.98 17.80 8.69
CA VAL A 303 9.70 16.69 9.33
C VAL A 303 10.36 15.82 8.24
N PRO A 304 11.67 15.57 8.32
CA PRO A 304 12.31 14.58 7.47
C PRO A 304 11.64 13.20 7.62
N LEU A 305 11.46 12.48 6.51
CA LEU A 305 10.92 11.12 6.57
C LEU A 305 11.72 10.23 7.54
N THR A 306 13.05 10.38 7.52
CA THR A 306 13.99 9.61 8.36
C THR A 306 13.94 9.98 9.84
N ALA A 307 13.40 11.15 10.18
CA ALA A 307 13.23 11.60 11.59
C ALA A 307 11.91 11.11 12.22
N LEU A 308 11.14 10.28 11.51
CA LEU A 308 9.93 9.63 12.04
C LEU A 308 10.25 8.32 12.77
N LEU A 309 11.45 7.77 12.58
CA LEU A 309 11.90 6.60 13.33
C LEU A 309 12.10 6.95 14.81
N PRO A 310 11.78 6.01 15.74
CA PRO A 310 11.94 6.22 17.18
C PRO A 310 13.39 6.38 17.59
#